data_cfa572fc5f5856b74b9d62180dee0a03
#
_entry.id   cfa572fc5f5856b74b9d62180dee0a03
#
_cell.length_a   1.000
_cell.length_b   1.000
_cell.length_c   1.000
_cell.angle_alpha   90.00
_cell.angle_beta   90.00
_cell.angle_gamma   90.00
#
_symmetry.space_group_name_H-M   'P 1'
#
loop_
_entity.id
_entity.type
_entity.pdbx_description
1 polymer ?
#
loop_
_entity_poly.entity_id
_entity_poly.type
_entity_poly.pdbx_seq_one_letter_code
_entity_poly.pdbx_strand_id
1 'polypeptide(L)'
;MTRHAITHQFGEPEFRRRLSDKILAAYNHAVAVGEDELAEMLLAALELSELREAPKWANRKNYDPLGQARNWTVFVAARDDYRAACRNDIANVAAVTEALDGMREAFRRWSLA
;
A
#
# COMPACT_ATOMS: atom_id res chain seq x y z
N MET A 1 22.64 19.27 23.83
CA MET A 1 21.65 18.37 24.28
C MET A 1 21.70 17.06 23.52
N THR A 2 21.88 16.00 24.26
CA THR A 2 22.05 14.68 23.64
C THR A 2 20.86 14.27 22.80
N ARG A 3 19.70 14.61 23.29
CA ARG A 3 18.48 14.26 22.59
C ARG A 3 18.43 14.85 21.18
N HIS A 4 18.93 16.05 21.03
CA HIS A 4 18.93 16.69 19.73
C HIS A 4 19.86 15.94 18.78
N ALA A 5 21.03 15.54 19.25
CA ALA A 5 21.96 14.80 18.44
C ALA A 5 21.39 13.43 18.04
N ILE A 6 20.73 12.77 18.99
CA ILE A 6 20.10 11.48 18.73
C ILE A 6 19.00 11.62 17.69
N THR A 7 18.19 12.66 17.84
CA THR A 7 17.10 12.92 16.90
C THR A 7 17.65 13.13 15.49
N HIS A 8 18.74 13.86 15.40
CA HIS A 8 19.37 14.11 14.12
C HIS A 8 19.85 12.80 13.47
N GLN A 9 20.48 11.93 14.26
CA GLN A 9 20.95 10.66 13.74
C GLN A 9 19.82 9.79 13.23
N PHE A 10 18.73 9.72 13.96
CA PHE A 10 17.61 8.88 13.58
C PHE A 10 16.74 9.53 12.53
N GLY A 11 16.73 10.85 12.46
CA GLY A 11 15.94 11.55 11.47
C GLY A 11 16.51 11.45 10.07
N GLU A 12 17.84 11.34 9.94
CA GLU A 12 18.46 11.33 8.64
C GLU A 12 17.96 10.21 7.73
N PRO A 13 17.89 8.95 8.18
CA PRO A 13 17.37 7.90 7.32
C PRO A 13 15.93 8.14 6.87
N GLU A 14 15.14 8.78 7.71
CA GLU A 14 13.76 9.10 7.36
C GLU A 14 13.69 10.16 6.27
N PHE A 15 14.54 11.15 6.34
CA PHE A 15 14.55 12.20 5.32
C PHE A 15 15.05 11.70 3.97
N ARG A 16 15.75 10.58 3.95
CA ARG A 16 16.16 9.97 2.68
C ARG A 16 14.99 9.37 1.93
N ARG A 17 13.95 8.99 2.66
CA ARG A 17 12.75 8.47 2.02
C ARG A 17 11.96 9.64 1.47
N ARG A 18 11.43 9.40 0.28
CA ARG A 18 10.58 10.41 -0.34
C ARG A 18 9.28 10.54 0.45
N LEU A 19 8.72 11.73 0.43
CA LEU A 19 7.44 11.95 1.08
C LEU A 19 6.37 11.01 0.53
N SER A 20 6.37 10.78 -0.78
CA SER A 20 5.43 9.86 -1.40
C SER A 20 5.50 8.46 -0.80
N ASP A 21 6.69 7.97 -0.47
CA ASP A 21 6.83 6.63 0.12
C ASP A 21 6.15 6.56 1.48
N LYS A 22 6.24 7.63 2.26
CA LYS A 22 5.60 7.69 3.58
C LYS A 22 4.08 7.77 3.46
N ILE A 23 3.61 8.55 2.51
CA ILE A 23 2.17 8.66 2.26
C ILE A 23 1.62 7.33 1.77
N LEU A 24 2.36 6.66 0.87
CA LEU A 24 1.97 5.36 0.37
C LEU A 24 1.86 4.35 1.51
N ALA A 25 2.84 4.33 2.42
CA ALA A 25 2.78 3.41 3.56
C ALA A 25 1.55 3.67 4.41
N ALA A 26 1.23 4.93 4.67
CA ALA A 26 0.04 5.29 5.43
C ALA A 26 -1.24 4.89 4.69
N TYR A 27 -1.27 5.11 3.38
CA TYR A 27 -2.41 4.70 2.55
C TYR A 27 -2.62 3.18 2.62
N ASN A 28 -1.54 2.42 2.44
CA ASN A 28 -1.63 0.97 2.47
C ASN A 28 -2.16 0.49 3.81
N HIS A 29 -1.72 1.12 4.90
CA HIS A 29 -2.20 0.77 6.23
C HIS A 29 -3.70 1.09 6.37
N ALA A 30 -4.12 2.27 5.94
CA ALA A 30 -5.52 2.68 6.03
C ALA A 30 -6.43 1.72 5.27
N VAL A 31 -6.02 1.33 4.06
CA VAL A 31 -6.80 0.38 3.26
C VAL A 31 -6.88 -0.97 3.98
N ALA A 32 -5.75 -1.44 4.53
CA ALA A 32 -5.70 -2.74 5.18
C ALA A 32 -6.61 -2.85 6.40
N VAL A 33 -6.80 -1.76 7.12
CA VAL A 33 -7.66 -1.75 8.31
C VAL A 33 -9.05 -1.22 8.07
N GLY A 34 -9.40 -0.92 6.82
CA GLY A 34 -10.75 -0.51 6.47
C GLY A 34 -11.08 0.94 6.73
N GLU A 35 -10.09 1.80 6.87
CA GLU A 35 -10.29 3.23 7.03
C GLU A 35 -10.43 3.91 5.68
N ASP A 36 -11.56 3.65 5.03
CA ASP A 36 -11.77 4.05 3.64
C ASP A 36 -11.70 5.55 3.43
N GLU A 37 -12.29 6.33 4.33
CA GLU A 37 -12.28 7.77 4.20
C GLU A 37 -10.86 8.34 4.31
N LEU A 38 -10.10 7.84 5.29
CA LEU A 38 -8.72 8.24 5.44
C LEU A 38 -7.89 7.80 4.23
N ALA A 39 -8.17 6.60 3.71
CA ALA A 39 -7.47 6.12 2.54
C ALA A 39 -7.68 7.04 1.35
N GLU A 40 -8.91 7.53 1.15
CA GLU A 40 -9.18 8.46 0.06
C GLU A 40 -8.40 9.76 0.22
N MET A 41 -8.34 10.27 1.44
CA MET A 41 -7.58 11.49 1.70
C MET A 41 -6.09 11.28 1.49
N LEU A 42 -5.58 10.13 1.92
CA LEU A 42 -4.17 9.82 1.72
C LEU A 42 -3.84 9.60 0.23
N LEU A 43 -4.76 9.03 -0.51
CA LEU A 43 -4.55 8.86 -1.95
C LEU A 43 -4.46 10.22 -2.64
N ALA A 44 -5.33 11.16 -2.27
CA ALA A 44 -5.27 12.51 -2.81
C ALA A 44 -3.94 13.18 -2.45
N ALA A 45 -3.48 12.97 -1.22
CA ALA A 45 -2.17 13.50 -0.79
C ALA A 45 -1.04 12.87 -1.59
N LEU A 46 -1.13 11.57 -1.88
CA LEU A 46 -0.12 10.88 -2.67
C LEU A 46 -0.08 11.44 -4.09
N GLU A 47 -1.25 11.65 -4.68
CA GLU A 47 -1.33 12.23 -6.02
C GLU A 47 -0.67 13.61 -6.08
N LEU A 48 -0.94 14.42 -5.07
CA LEU A 48 -0.34 15.76 -5.00
C LEU A 48 1.18 15.67 -4.82
N SER A 49 1.62 14.78 -3.94
CA SER A 49 3.05 14.57 -3.70
C SER A 49 3.76 14.13 -4.97
N GLU A 50 3.15 13.21 -5.72
CA GLU A 50 3.72 12.75 -6.97
C GLU A 50 3.79 13.85 -8.02
N LEU A 51 2.77 14.68 -8.06
CA LEU A 51 2.77 15.81 -9.00
C LEU A 51 3.97 16.73 -8.75
N ARG A 52 4.34 16.90 -7.50
CA ARG A 52 5.44 17.80 -7.12
C ARG A 52 6.81 17.13 -7.20
N GLU A 53 6.87 15.82 -6.95
CA GLU A 53 8.14 15.09 -6.87
C GLU A 53 8.49 14.33 -8.14
N ALA A 54 7.53 14.07 -9.00
CA ALA A 54 7.75 13.24 -10.18
C ALA A 54 8.94 13.67 -11.03
N PRO A 55 9.16 14.95 -11.28
CA PRO A 55 10.31 15.34 -12.10
C PRO A 55 11.65 14.90 -11.55
N LYS A 56 11.76 14.80 -10.23
CA LYS A 56 13.01 14.38 -9.57
C LYS A 56 13.29 12.91 -9.76
N TRP A 57 12.26 12.12 -9.98
CA TRP A 57 12.35 10.66 -10.00
C TRP A 57 11.95 10.05 -11.34
N ALA A 58 11.82 10.87 -12.36
CA ALA A 58 11.29 10.44 -13.64
C ALA A 58 12.09 9.31 -14.28
N ASN A 59 13.38 9.24 -14.00
CA ASN A 59 14.26 8.23 -14.61
C ASN A 59 14.40 6.96 -13.78
N ARG A 60 13.75 6.88 -12.64
CA ARG A 60 13.86 5.70 -11.79
C ARG A 60 12.94 4.61 -12.28
N LYS A 61 13.52 3.45 -12.51
CA LYS A 61 12.74 2.28 -12.86
C LYS A 61 11.91 1.85 -11.64
N ASN A 62 10.76 1.32 -11.90
CA ASN A 62 9.87 0.79 -10.88
C ASN A 62 9.36 1.84 -9.88
N TYR A 63 9.51 3.10 -10.22
CA TYR A 63 8.99 4.16 -9.38
C TYR A 63 7.56 4.47 -9.81
N ASP A 64 6.60 3.85 -9.13
CA ASP A 64 5.19 4.05 -9.45
C ASP A 64 4.34 3.90 -8.18
N PRO A 65 4.43 4.89 -7.26
CA PRO A 65 3.69 4.80 -6.00
C PRO A 65 2.18 4.69 -6.18
N LEU A 66 1.62 5.37 -7.18
CA LEU A 66 0.18 5.29 -7.43
C LEU A 66 -0.22 3.91 -7.92
N GLY A 67 0.61 3.30 -8.78
CA GLY A 67 0.39 1.93 -9.22
C GLY A 67 0.51 0.94 -8.08
N GLN A 68 1.47 1.15 -7.19
CA GLN A 68 1.62 0.32 -6.00
C GLN A 68 0.41 0.43 -5.08
N ALA A 69 -0.11 1.64 -4.88
CA ALA A 69 -1.31 1.85 -4.08
C ALA A 69 -2.50 1.10 -4.69
N ARG A 70 -2.63 1.16 -6.00
CA ARG A 70 -3.72 0.48 -6.71
C ARG A 70 -3.61 -1.03 -6.55
N ASN A 71 -2.41 -1.57 -6.73
CA ASN A 71 -2.18 -3.01 -6.58
C ASN A 71 -2.44 -3.49 -5.16
N TRP A 72 -2.06 -2.68 -4.17
CA TRP A 72 -2.34 -3.01 -2.78
C TRP A 72 -3.85 -3.04 -2.50
N THR A 73 -4.57 -2.07 -3.03
CA THR A 73 -6.03 -2.01 -2.86
C THR A 73 -6.69 -3.26 -3.44
N VAL A 74 -6.23 -3.69 -4.61
CA VAL A 74 -6.76 -4.90 -5.23
C VAL A 74 -6.45 -6.13 -4.36
N PHE A 75 -5.24 -6.19 -3.81
CA PHE A 75 -4.88 -7.30 -2.91
C PHE A 75 -5.76 -7.33 -1.67
N VAL A 76 -5.97 -6.18 -1.02
CA VAL A 76 -6.79 -6.13 0.20
C VAL A 76 -8.22 -6.56 -0.11
N ALA A 77 -8.78 -6.14 -1.23
CA ALA A 77 -10.12 -6.57 -1.62
C ALA A 77 -10.17 -8.09 -1.83
N ALA A 78 -9.18 -8.65 -2.50
CA ALA A 78 -9.12 -10.09 -2.71
C ALA A 78 -8.93 -10.85 -1.40
N ARG A 79 -8.14 -10.31 -0.46
CA ARG A 79 -7.98 -10.87 0.87
C ARG A 79 -9.32 -10.90 1.60
N ASP A 80 -10.07 -9.82 1.52
CA ASP A 80 -11.37 -9.74 2.18
C ASP A 80 -12.36 -10.74 1.57
N ASP A 81 -12.32 -10.90 0.26
CA ASP A 81 -13.16 -11.90 -0.42
C ASP A 81 -12.81 -13.31 0.05
N TYR A 82 -11.52 -13.61 0.16
CA TYR A 82 -11.09 -14.91 0.65
C TYR A 82 -11.56 -15.14 2.08
N ARG A 83 -11.39 -14.14 2.95
CA ARG A 83 -11.85 -14.24 4.34
C ARG A 83 -13.35 -14.46 4.43
N ALA A 84 -14.11 -13.78 3.58
CA ALA A 84 -15.56 -13.96 3.55
C ALA A 84 -15.92 -15.36 3.08
N ALA A 85 -15.25 -15.88 2.08
CA ALA A 85 -15.49 -17.23 1.59
C ALA A 85 -15.21 -18.27 2.68
N CYS A 86 -14.15 -18.07 3.46
CA CYS A 86 -13.79 -18.99 4.54
C CYS A 86 -14.79 -18.97 5.69
N ARG A 87 -15.48 -17.85 5.89
CA ARG A 87 -16.46 -17.73 6.97
C ARG A 87 -17.82 -18.35 6.62
N ASN A 88 -18.01 -18.71 5.38
CA ASN A 88 -19.26 -19.30 4.96
C ASN A 88 -19.30 -20.76 5.38
N ASP A 89 -20.22 -21.11 6.29
CA ASP A 89 -20.34 -22.46 6.82
C ASP A 89 -20.73 -23.50 5.78
N ILE A 90 -21.41 -23.07 4.73
CA ILE A 90 -21.76 -23.94 3.63
C ILE A 90 -20.65 -23.82 2.59
N ALA A 91 -19.44 -23.91 3.06
CA ALA A 91 -18.27 -23.60 2.25
C ALA A 91 -18.29 -24.42 0.95
N ASN A 92 -18.39 -23.71 -0.13
CA ASN A 92 -18.16 -24.27 -1.42
C ASN A 92 -16.65 -24.28 -1.61
N VAL A 93 -16.06 -25.46 -1.61
CA VAL A 93 -14.61 -25.62 -1.75
C VAL A 93 -14.11 -24.92 -3.00
N ALA A 94 -14.89 -24.97 -4.08
CA ALA A 94 -14.51 -24.30 -5.31
C ALA A 94 -14.45 -22.78 -5.14
N ALA A 95 -15.41 -22.21 -4.40
CA ALA A 95 -15.43 -20.77 -4.17
C ALA A 95 -14.25 -20.33 -3.31
N VAL A 96 -13.90 -21.11 -2.27
CA VAL A 96 -12.76 -20.81 -1.42
C VAL A 96 -11.45 -20.90 -2.22
N THR A 97 -11.31 -21.93 -3.03
CA THR A 97 -10.14 -22.11 -3.87
C THR A 97 -9.98 -20.96 -4.87
N GLU A 98 -11.07 -20.57 -5.50
CA GLU A 98 -11.06 -19.47 -6.45
C GLU A 98 -10.66 -18.15 -5.75
N ALA A 99 -11.21 -17.89 -4.58
CA ALA A 99 -10.88 -16.69 -3.82
C ALA A 99 -9.42 -16.69 -3.39
N LEU A 100 -8.90 -17.86 -2.98
CA LEU A 100 -7.49 -17.99 -2.62
C LEU A 100 -6.58 -17.73 -3.81
N ASP A 101 -6.93 -18.27 -4.96
CA ASP A 101 -6.14 -18.05 -6.18
C ASP A 101 -6.15 -16.57 -6.57
N GLY A 102 -7.30 -15.91 -6.44
CA GLY A 102 -7.40 -14.48 -6.72
C GLY A 102 -6.54 -13.66 -5.78
N MET A 103 -6.53 -14.02 -4.49
CA MET A 103 -5.71 -13.33 -3.51
C MET A 103 -4.22 -13.52 -3.80
N ARG A 104 -3.81 -14.72 -4.15
CA ARG A 104 -2.41 -15.00 -4.48
C ARG A 104 -1.95 -14.23 -5.70
N GLU A 105 -2.80 -14.15 -6.71
CA GLU A 105 -2.47 -13.40 -7.92
C GLU A 105 -2.34 -11.92 -7.62
N ALA A 106 -3.25 -11.37 -6.82
CA ALA A 106 -3.20 -9.96 -6.44
C ALA A 106 -1.95 -9.67 -5.61
N PHE A 107 -1.58 -10.57 -4.69
CA PHE A 107 -0.37 -10.42 -3.90
C PHE A 107 0.87 -10.41 -4.80
N ARG A 108 0.90 -11.31 -5.76
CA ARG A 108 2.03 -11.37 -6.69
C ARG A 108 2.18 -10.08 -7.47
N ARG A 109 1.08 -9.54 -7.97
CA ARG A 109 1.12 -8.27 -8.70
C ARG A 109 1.64 -7.14 -7.84
N TRP A 110 1.17 -7.08 -6.60
CA TRP A 110 1.62 -6.04 -5.69
C TRP A 110 3.09 -6.20 -5.34
N SER A 111 3.51 -7.40 -5.03
CA SER A 111 4.87 -7.65 -4.52
C SER A 111 5.94 -7.58 -5.60
N LEU A 112 5.57 -7.81 -6.85
CA LEU A 112 6.51 -7.79 -7.97
C LEU A 112 6.50 -6.46 -8.75
N ALA A 113 5.56 -5.60 -8.44
CA ALA A 113 5.43 -4.33 -9.16
C ALA A 113 6.53 -3.34 -8.81
#